data_28f9c7c8e9e9f31a8821c082e69b481d
#
_entry.id   28f9c7c8e9e9f31a8821c082e69b481d
#
_cell.length_a   1.000
_cell.length_b   1.000
_cell.length_c   1.000
_cell.angle_alpha   90.00
_cell.angle_beta   90.00
_cell.angle_gamma   90.00
#
_symmetry.space_group_name_H-M   'P 1'
#
loop_
_entity.id
_entity.type
_entity.pdbx_description
1 polymer ?
#
loop_
_entity_poly.entity_id
_entity_poly.type
_entity_poly.pdbx_seq_one_letter_code
_entity_poly.pdbx_strand_id
1 'polypeptide(L)'
;MKIQSLRGMPDLFPEDLERWHLFESKLAKVFNSFNTHQIRVPFLESTELFLRSVGATSDIVNKELYSFLDRNEESICLRPEGTAGVIRAIIQKKQEQETHKFWYQGPMFRYERPQKGRLRQFHQIGVEYLGFEEGISEYELISMVIQINQSIGIKDYTLKVNHLGDEQAKENFSKALVSFLKPHIDDLHEKDQSRLNSNPIRILDSKEQSTKILLKGAPRFQDFISESSNKFLQNLTDAFKDQCNIQIDHTLVRGLDYYSGIVFEAVSEDLGAQDAFLGGGRYDNLSQQLGGKQMHAIGFAIGVERILELFNTQNIEQSLKVGFIVTGDQIPQKTSKIAKDLRVANNKIILQTFLSNGSLKSQLRKANKSGCNFAVIIGEQESKNNQVIWKDLREKGEQEILSVQELINQYINL
;
A
#
# COMPACT_ATOMS: atom_id res chain seq x y z
N MET A 1 -10.27 27.84 -20.81
CA MET A 1 -10.19 27.21 -19.49
C MET A 1 -9.08 26.16 -19.55
N LYS A 2 -8.11 26.14 -18.61
CA LYS A 2 -7.07 25.08 -18.61
C LYS A 2 -7.69 23.80 -18.03
N ILE A 3 -7.50 22.68 -18.71
CA ILE A 3 -7.89 21.36 -18.22
C ILE A 3 -6.95 20.97 -17.10
N GLN A 4 -7.49 20.48 -15.99
CA GLN A 4 -6.74 20.05 -14.80
C GLN A 4 -7.22 18.66 -14.37
N SER A 5 -6.39 17.94 -13.62
CA SER A 5 -6.79 16.68 -12.97
C SER A 5 -7.95 16.91 -12.00
N LEU A 6 -8.72 15.87 -11.75
CA LEU A 6 -9.83 15.94 -10.80
C LEU A 6 -9.30 16.13 -9.38
N ARG A 7 -10.05 16.89 -8.58
CA ARG A 7 -9.68 17.15 -7.18
C ARG A 7 -9.54 15.84 -6.40
N GLY A 8 -8.38 15.63 -5.76
CA GLY A 8 -8.08 14.41 -5.02
C GLY A 8 -7.64 13.22 -5.88
N MET A 9 -7.30 13.47 -7.15
CA MET A 9 -6.74 12.49 -8.09
C MET A 9 -5.47 13.11 -8.72
N PRO A 10 -4.34 13.13 -8.00
CA PRO A 10 -3.09 13.72 -8.47
C PRO A 10 -2.44 12.87 -9.56
N ASP A 11 -1.72 13.54 -10.48
CA ASP A 11 -0.77 12.88 -11.35
C ASP A 11 0.50 12.55 -10.52
N LEU A 12 1.10 11.39 -10.77
CA LEU A 12 2.38 10.99 -10.18
C LEU A 12 3.48 11.16 -11.21
N PHE A 13 4.50 11.95 -10.88
CA PHE A 13 5.64 12.21 -11.73
C PHE A 13 6.83 11.30 -11.40
N PRO A 14 7.89 11.27 -12.25
CA PRO A 14 9.04 10.39 -12.03
C PRO A 14 9.67 10.50 -10.64
N GLU A 15 9.71 11.68 -10.06
CA GLU A 15 10.29 11.94 -8.73
C GLU A 15 9.50 11.21 -7.62
N ASP A 16 8.16 11.18 -7.75
CA ASP A 16 7.29 10.45 -6.82
C ASP A 16 7.43 8.95 -7.03
N LEU A 17 7.54 8.52 -8.30
CA LEU A 17 7.54 7.11 -8.70
C LEU A 17 8.85 6.38 -8.36
N GLU A 18 10.01 7.05 -8.30
CA GLU A 18 11.26 6.40 -7.88
C GLU A 18 11.13 5.78 -6.48
N ARG A 19 10.58 6.56 -5.55
CA ARG A 19 10.33 6.12 -4.18
C ARG A 19 9.27 5.03 -4.11
N TRP A 20 8.24 5.16 -4.92
CA TRP A 20 7.13 4.21 -5.03
C TRP A 20 7.60 2.83 -5.52
N HIS A 21 8.32 2.78 -6.64
CA HIS A 21 8.83 1.53 -7.21
C HIS A 21 9.78 0.80 -6.25
N LEU A 22 10.62 1.55 -5.52
CA LEU A 22 11.47 0.94 -4.51
C LEU A 22 10.66 0.31 -3.40
N PHE A 23 9.64 1.01 -2.89
CA PHE A 23 8.72 0.50 -1.90
C PHE A 23 8.04 -0.79 -2.39
N GLU A 24 7.43 -0.77 -3.58
CA GLU A 24 6.78 -1.95 -4.18
C GLU A 24 7.75 -3.13 -4.33
N SER A 25 8.97 -2.86 -4.78
CA SER A 25 10.01 -3.88 -4.93
C SER A 25 10.38 -4.56 -3.59
N LYS A 26 10.47 -3.78 -2.50
CA LYS A 26 10.73 -4.32 -1.16
C LYS A 26 9.56 -5.19 -0.68
N LEU A 27 8.33 -4.73 -0.85
CA LEU A 27 7.15 -5.49 -0.46
C LEU A 27 7.00 -6.79 -1.26
N ALA A 28 7.24 -6.75 -2.57
CA ALA A 28 7.20 -7.95 -3.40
C ALA A 28 8.19 -9.04 -2.92
N LYS A 29 9.38 -8.65 -2.44
CA LYS A 29 10.33 -9.58 -1.83
C LYS A 29 9.80 -10.18 -0.53
N VAL A 30 9.16 -9.37 0.32
CA VAL A 30 8.51 -9.87 1.54
C VAL A 30 7.40 -10.87 1.18
N PHE A 31 6.48 -10.50 0.29
CA PHE A 31 5.37 -11.39 -0.12
C PHE A 31 5.87 -12.71 -0.69
N ASN A 32 6.91 -12.69 -1.52
CA ASN A 32 7.53 -13.90 -2.05
C ASN A 32 8.11 -14.80 -0.95
N SER A 33 8.69 -14.22 0.12
CA SER A 33 9.24 -15.01 1.24
C SER A 33 8.15 -15.73 2.06
N PHE A 34 6.90 -15.24 2.02
CA PHE A 34 5.72 -15.89 2.62
C PHE A 34 4.93 -16.75 1.63
N ASN A 35 5.46 -17.00 0.43
CA ASN A 35 4.79 -17.74 -0.65
C ASN A 35 3.41 -17.18 -0.98
N THR A 36 3.30 -15.84 -1.03
CA THR A 36 2.06 -15.12 -1.34
C THR A 36 2.08 -14.68 -2.79
N HIS A 37 1.08 -15.08 -3.58
CA HIS A 37 1.03 -14.89 -5.03
C HIS A 37 0.24 -13.64 -5.41
N GLN A 38 0.66 -12.95 -6.47
CA GLN A 38 -0.06 -11.77 -6.93
C GLN A 38 -1.38 -12.15 -7.63
N ILE A 39 -2.47 -11.48 -7.24
CA ILE A 39 -3.75 -11.49 -7.96
C ILE A 39 -4.07 -10.09 -8.46
N ARG A 40 -4.72 -9.98 -9.62
CA ARG A 40 -5.24 -8.71 -10.15
C ARG A 40 -6.72 -8.86 -10.43
N VAL A 41 -7.52 -8.02 -9.81
CA VAL A 41 -8.96 -7.93 -10.00
C VAL A 41 -9.34 -6.63 -10.72
N PRO A 42 -10.46 -6.56 -11.40
CA PRO A 42 -10.92 -5.37 -12.11
C PRO A 42 -11.04 -4.14 -11.23
N PHE A 43 -10.97 -2.96 -11.84
CA PHE A 43 -11.25 -1.68 -11.15
C PHE A 43 -12.75 -1.36 -11.12
N LEU A 44 -13.46 -1.83 -12.14
CA LEU A 44 -14.91 -1.74 -12.23
C LEU A 44 -15.53 -3.06 -11.77
N GLU A 45 -16.50 -2.97 -10.90
CA GLU A 45 -17.25 -4.08 -10.35
C GLU A 45 -18.74 -3.73 -10.31
N SER A 46 -19.61 -4.73 -10.16
CA SER A 46 -21.01 -4.49 -9.86
C SER A 46 -21.14 -3.73 -8.53
N THR A 47 -22.00 -2.72 -8.49
CA THR A 47 -22.29 -1.98 -7.25
C THR A 47 -22.79 -2.90 -6.15
N GLU A 48 -23.56 -3.95 -6.51
CA GLU A 48 -24.08 -4.97 -5.60
C GLU A 48 -22.98 -5.69 -4.81
N LEU A 49 -21.78 -5.86 -5.39
CA LEU A 49 -20.64 -6.45 -4.70
C LEU A 49 -20.31 -5.70 -3.41
N PHE A 50 -20.25 -4.37 -3.48
CA PHE A 50 -19.89 -3.57 -2.32
C PHE A 50 -21.07 -3.29 -1.38
N LEU A 51 -22.30 -3.25 -1.89
CA LEU A 51 -23.50 -3.19 -1.05
C LEU A 51 -23.56 -4.39 -0.10
N ARG A 52 -23.25 -5.59 -0.58
CA ARG A 52 -23.24 -6.81 0.23
C ARG A 52 -22.02 -6.95 1.12
N SER A 53 -20.84 -6.57 0.64
CA SER A 53 -19.59 -6.79 1.39
C SER A 53 -19.36 -5.75 2.48
N VAL A 54 -19.48 -4.47 2.14
CA VAL A 54 -19.09 -3.36 3.04
C VAL A 54 -20.20 -3.00 4.03
N GLY A 55 -21.42 -3.42 3.74
CA GLY A 55 -22.64 -3.10 4.51
C GLY A 55 -23.35 -1.85 3.99
N ALA A 56 -24.67 -2.00 3.80
CA ALA A 56 -25.54 -0.95 3.26
C ALA A 56 -25.57 0.34 4.12
N THR A 57 -25.20 0.26 5.40
CA THR A 57 -25.15 1.40 6.33
C THR A 57 -23.79 2.07 6.40
N SER A 58 -22.78 1.57 5.69
CA SER A 58 -21.43 2.16 5.72
C SER A 58 -21.37 3.48 4.99
N ASP A 59 -20.52 4.40 5.48
CA ASP A 59 -20.27 5.68 4.80
C ASP A 59 -19.73 5.47 3.38
N ILE A 60 -18.94 4.42 3.15
CA ILE A 60 -18.37 4.07 1.84
C ILE A 60 -19.50 3.84 0.82
N VAL A 61 -20.49 3.02 1.17
CA VAL A 61 -21.60 2.70 0.27
C VAL A 61 -22.54 3.89 0.11
N ASN A 62 -22.86 4.58 1.19
CA ASN A 62 -23.87 5.63 1.17
C ASN A 62 -23.38 6.96 0.56
N LYS A 63 -22.08 7.28 0.66
CA LYS A 63 -21.57 8.63 0.34
C LYS A 63 -20.30 8.65 -0.51
N GLU A 64 -19.53 7.57 -0.51
CA GLU A 64 -18.17 7.60 -1.05
C GLU A 64 -17.98 6.77 -2.31
N LEU A 65 -18.98 5.98 -2.71
CA LEU A 65 -18.89 5.12 -3.88
C LEU A 65 -19.02 5.92 -5.18
N TYR A 66 -18.08 5.72 -6.12
CA TYR A 66 -18.22 6.19 -7.49
C TYR A 66 -19.03 5.19 -8.30
N SER A 67 -20.35 5.31 -8.29
CA SER A 67 -21.28 4.45 -9.03
C SER A 67 -21.91 5.18 -10.21
N PHE A 68 -22.20 4.44 -11.28
CA PHE A 68 -22.85 4.93 -12.49
C PHE A 68 -23.50 3.76 -13.24
N LEU A 69 -24.38 4.07 -14.17
CA LEU A 69 -24.99 3.06 -15.04
C LEU A 69 -24.09 2.85 -16.27
N ASP A 70 -23.92 1.60 -16.65
CA ASP A 70 -23.28 1.26 -17.92
C ASP A 70 -24.27 1.41 -19.10
N ARG A 71 -23.85 1.01 -20.31
CA ARG A 71 -24.71 1.12 -21.52
C ARG A 71 -25.90 0.19 -21.51
N ASN A 72 -25.91 -0.84 -20.66
CA ASN A 72 -27.00 -1.77 -20.48
C ASN A 72 -27.87 -1.43 -19.26
N GLU A 73 -27.68 -0.23 -18.67
CA GLU A 73 -28.35 0.26 -17.47
C GLU A 73 -28.03 -0.58 -16.19
N GLU A 74 -26.92 -1.35 -16.21
CA GLU A 74 -26.44 -2.05 -15.03
C GLU A 74 -25.65 -1.10 -14.12
N SER A 75 -25.91 -1.18 -12.82
CA SER A 75 -25.18 -0.37 -11.83
C SER A 75 -23.79 -0.94 -11.58
N ILE A 76 -22.78 -0.18 -11.97
CA ILE A 76 -21.37 -0.49 -11.76
C ILE A 76 -20.69 0.61 -10.96
N CYS A 77 -19.56 0.30 -10.36
CA CYS A 77 -18.80 1.26 -9.58
C CYS A 77 -17.29 1.06 -9.71
N LEU A 78 -16.53 2.11 -9.43
CA LEU A 78 -15.10 2.00 -9.18
C LEU A 78 -14.88 1.41 -7.78
N ARG A 79 -14.02 0.39 -7.66
CA ARG A 79 -13.76 -0.34 -6.41
C ARG A 79 -13.25 0.60 -5.30
N PRO A 80 -13.89 0.62 -4.12
CA PRO A 80 -13.42 1.42 -2.97
C PRO A 80 -12.37 0.70 -2.12
N GLU A 81 -12.18 -0.63 -2.33
CA GLU A 81 -11.24 -1.51 -1.67
C GLU A 81 -11.02 -2.78 -2.51
N GLY A 82 -10.08 -3.66 -2.14
CA GLY A 82 -9.70 -4.80 -2.98
C GLY A 82 -10.23 -6.15 -2.53
N THR A 83 -10.51 -6.34 -1.23
CA THR A 83 -10.86 -7.62 -0.61
C THR A 83 -12.10 -8.26 -1.25
N ALA A 84 -13.18 -7.50 -1.40
CA ALA A 84 -14.43 -8.00 -2.00
C ALA A 84 -14.21 -8.51 -3.43
N GLY A 85 -13.39 -7.83 -4.23
CA GLY A 85 -13.04 -8.26 -5.58
C GLY A 85 -12.27 -9.58 -5.60
N VAL A 86 -11.36 -9.80 -4.63
CA VAL A 86 -10.63 -11.07 -4.49
C VAL A 86 -11.58 -12.20 -4.12
N ILE A 87 -12.45 -12.00 -3.11
CA ILE A 87 -13.43 -13.01 -2.70
C ILE A 87 -14.39 -13.36 -3.84
N ARG A 88 -14.92 -12.33 -4.56
CA ARG A 88 -15.77 -12.56 -5.73
C ARG A 88 -15.04 -13.40 -6.81
N ALA A 89 -13.74 -13.16 -7.03
CA ALA A 89 -12.97 -13.93 -8.02
C ALA A 89 -12.83 -15.39 -7.63
N ILE A 90 -12.66 -15.72 -6.36
CA ILE A 90 -12.59 -17.09 -5.83
C ILE A 90 -13.94 -17.80 -5.94
N ILE A 91 -15.04 -17.11 -5.55
CA ILE A 91 -16.42 -17.63 -5.70
C ILE A 91 -16.69 -17.95 -7.18
N GLN A 92 -16.38 -17.03 -8.09
CA GLN A 92 -16.60 -17.21 -9.53
C GLN A 92 -15.83 -18.41 -10.10
N LYS A 93 -14.63 -18.70 -9.55
CA LYS A 93 -13.84 -19.89 -9.90
C LYS A 93 -14.22 -21.15 -9.15
N LYS A 94 -15.15 -21.08 -8.18
CA LYS A 94 -15.57 -22.19 -7.32
C LYS A 94 -14.41 -22.81 -6.53
N GLN A 95 -13.51 -21.98 -6.02
CA GLN A 95 -12.29 -22.40 -5.31
C GLN A 95 -12.35 -22.09 -3.81
N GLU A 96 -13.55 -21.90 -3.23
CA GLU A 96 -13.76 -21.53 -1.81
C GLU A 96 -13.34 -22.64 -0.82
N GLN A 97 -13.14 -23.87 -1.31
CA GLN A 97 -12.69 -25.01 -0.50
C GLN A 97 -11.16 -25.22 -0.54
N GLU A 98 -10.45 -24.39 -1.28
CA GLU A 98 -9.00 -24.42 -1.41
C GLU A 98 -8.35 -23.38 -0.51
N THR A 99 -7.07 -23.55 -0.20
CA THR A 99 -6.30 -22.55 0.53
C THR A 99 -5.53 -21.66 -0.44
N HIS A 100 -5.59 -20.34 -0.22
CA HIS A 100 -4.91 -19.36 -1.05
C HIS A 100 -4.21 -18.30 -0.21
N LYS A 101 -3.05 -17.87 -0.67
CA LYS A 101 -2.32 -16.70 -0.16
C LYS A 101 -2.12 -15.73 -1.31
N PHE A 102 -2.88 -14.65 -1.31
CA PHE A 102 -2.81 -13.65 -2.38
C PHE A 102 -2.36 -12.30 -1.85
N TRP A 103 -1.70 -11.54 -2.71
CA TRP A 103 -1.53 -10.11 -2.56
C TRP A 103 -1.97 -9.38 -3.82
N TYR A 104 -2.45 -8.18 -3.67
CA TYR A 104 -2.84 -7.31 -4.78
C TYR A 104 -2.34 -5.90 -4.56
N GLN A 105 -2.25 -5.14 -5.65
CA GLN A 105 -1.98 -3.70 -5.61
C GLN A 105 -2.76 -2.96 -6.68
N GLY A 106 -3.03 -1.70 -6.44
CA GLY A 106 -3.59 -0.79 -7.43
C GLY A 106 -4.47 0.31 -6.85
N PRO A 107 -5.03 1.13 -7.73
CA PRO A 107 -5.87 2.26 -7.32
C PRO A 107 -7.20 1.78 -6.75
N MET A 108 -7.65 2.53 -5.72
CA MET A 108 -8.97 2.49 -5.11
C MET A 108 -9.61 3.86 -5.20
N PHE A 109 -10.93 3.94 -5.13
CA PHE A 109 -11.66 5.15 -5.40
C PHE A 109 -12.73 5.39 -4.32
N ARG A 110 -12.66 6.55 -3.64
CA ARG A 110 -13.65 6.96 -2.65
C ARG A 110 -13.95 8.45 -2.79
N TYR A 111 -15.21 8.81 -2.89
CA TYR A 111 -15.63 10.21 -2.97
C TYR A 111 -15.54 10.89 -1.60
N GLU A 112 -14.34 10.93 -1.05
CA GLU A 112 -14.06 11.61 0.22
C GLU A 112 -13.70 13.09 0.01
N ARG A 113 -13.81 13.88 1.10
CA ARG A 113 -13.25 15.22 1.12
C ARG A 113 -11.72 15.12 1.15
N PRO A 114 -11.01 15.59 0.11
CA PRO A 114 -9.56 15.50 0.06
C PRO A 114 -8.90 16.27 1.20
N GLN A 115 -7.99 15.60 1.89
CA GLN A 115 -7.15 16.14 2.95
C GLN A 115 -5.85 15.34 3.01
N LYS A 116 -4.88 15.75 3.84
CA LYS A 116 -3.63 15.00 4.01
C LYS A 116 -3.94 13.55 4.39
N GLY A 117 -3.35 12.59 3.65
CA GLY A 117 -3.58 11.15 3.84
C GLY A 117 -4.95 10.62 3.37
N ARG A 118 -5.80 11.45 2.71
CA ARG A 118 -7.06 11.04 2.07
C ARG A 118 -7.20 11.65 0.69
N LEU A 119 -7.20 10.77 -0.31
CA LEU A 119 -7.39 11.10 -1.72
C LEU A 119 -8.68 10.43 -2.23
N ARG A 120 -9.18 10.92 -3.36
CA ARG A 120 -10.33 10.29 -4.06
C ARG A 120 -9.91 9.11 -4.92
N GLN A 121 -8.70 9.18 -5.48
CA GLN A 121 -7.97 8.05 -6.03
C GLN A 121 -6.73 7.87 -5.18
N PHE A 122 -6.61 6.72 -4.54
CA PHE A 122 -5.48 6.34 -3.69
C PHE A 122 -5.11 4.89 -4.00
N HIS A 123 -3.96 4.44 -3.53
CA HIS A 123 -3.50 3.10 -3.81
C HIS A 123 -3.48 2.23 -2.56
N GLN A 124 -3.86 0.98 -2.74
CA GLN A 124 -3.72 -0.04 -1.72
C GLN A 124 -2.84 -1.19 -2.21
N ILE A 125 -2.08 -1.74 -1.26
CA ILE A 125 -1.50 -3.08 -1.36
C ILE A 125 -2.18 -3.89 -0.28
N GLY A 126 -2.81 -5.02 -0.66
CA GLY A 126 -3.50 -5.89 0.28
C GLY A 126 -2.98 -7.32 0.20
N VAL A 127 -3.15 -8.04 1.29
CA VAL A 127 -2.84 -9.47 1.42
C VAL A 127 -4.06 -10.19 1.97
N GLU A 128 -4.43 -11.30 1.34
CA GLU A 128 -5.59 -12.11 1.71
C GLU A 128 -5.17 -13.57 1.82
N TYR A 129 -5.37 -14.16 3.00
CA TYR A 129 -5.21 -15.57 3.30
C TYR A 129 -6.59 -16.20 3.41
N LEU A 130 -6.90 -17.13 2.51
CA LEU A 130 -8.23 -17.72 2.34
C LEU A 130 -8.16 -19.22 2.60
N GLY A 131 -9.16 -19.77 3.28
CA GLY A 131 -9.24 -21.18 3.63
C GLY A 131 -8.44 -21.57 4.88
N PHE A 132 -7.92 -20.61 5.65
CA PHE A 132 -7.14 -20.86 6.87
C PHE A 132 -7.97 -20.56 8.11
N GLU A 133 -8.17 -21.57 8.96
CA GLU A 133 -8.81 -21.40 10.26
C GLU A 133 -8.04 -20.42 11.16
N GLU A 134 -8.69 -19.92 12.20
CA GLU A 134 -8.06 -19.06 13.20
C GLU A 134 -6.91 -19.79 13.90
N GLY A 135 -5.76 -19.13 14.03
CA GLY A 135 -4.58 -19.70 14.67
C GLY A 135 -3.29 -19.25 13.97
N ILE A 136 -2.60 -20.17 13.27
CA ILE A 136 -1.28 -19.92 12.66
C ILE A 136 -1.32 -18.79 11.61
N SER A 137 -2.43 -18.62 10.90
CA SER A 137 -2.57 -17.57 9.88
C SER A 137 -2.40 -16.17 10.44
N GLU A 138 -2.90 -15.89 11.63
CA GLU A 138 -2.78 -14.62 12.34
C GLU A 138 -1.31 -14.32 12.69
N TYR A 139 -0.63 -15.31 13.26
CA TYR A 139 0.80 -15.18 13.60
C TYR A 139 1.64 -14.93 12.35
N GLU A 140 1.36 -15.61 11.26
CA GLU A 140 2.09 -15.43 9.99
C GLU A 140 1.84 -14.04 9.40
N LEU A 141 0.58 -13.55 9.39
CA LEU A 141 0.26 -12.21 8.90
C LEU A 141 0.86 -11.09 9.76
N ILE A 142 0.83 -11.23 11.09
CA ILE A 142 1.49 -10.26 11.98
C ILE A 142 3.01 -10.28 11.76
N SER A 143 3.63 -11.46 11.60
CA SER A 143 5.05 -11.57 11.24
C SER A 143 5.34 -10.85 9.91
N MET A 144 4.47 -11.00 8.90
CA MET A 144 4.61 -10.29 7.62
C MET A 144 4.51 -8.77 7.81
N VAL A 145 3.57 -8.28 8.61
CA VAL A 145 3.44 -6.84 8.92
C VAL A 145 4.73 -6.31 9.54
N ILE A 146 5.30 -7.03 10.51
CA ILE A 146 6.57 -6.65 11.14
C ILE A 146 7.70 -6.63 10.10
N GLN A 147 7.80 -7.67 9.27
CA GLN A 147 8.85 -7.75 8.24
C GLN A 147 8.71 -6.68 7.17
N ILE A 148 7.48 -6.30 6.78
CA ILE A 148 7.23 -5.15 5.90
C ILE A 148 7.83 -3.90 6.52
N ASN A 149 7.46 -3.55 7.76
CA ASN A 149 7.95 -2.34 8.42
C ASN A 149 9.47 -2.32 8.55
N GLN A 150 10.08 -3.46 8.92
CA GLN A 150 11.55 -3.60 8.96
C GLN A 150 12.19 -3.38 7.59
N SER A 151 11.62 -3.96 6.52
CA SER A 151 12.17 -3.88 5.16
C SER A 151 12.21 -2.46 4.61
N ILE A 152 11.28 -1.61 5.04
CA ILE A 152 11.17 -0.21 4.62
C ILE A 152 11.70 0.79 5.66
N GLY A 153 12.20 0.27 6.79
CA GLY A 153 12.87 1.07 7.81
C GLY A 153 11.93 1.84 8.75
N ILE A 154 10.66 1.46 8.85
CA ILE A 154 9.71 2.06 9.81
C ILE A 154 9.92 1.37 11.17
N LYS A 155 10.33 2.15 12.17
CA LYS A 155 10.58 1.66 13.54
C LYS A 155 9.54 2.17 14.53
N ASP A 156 9.08 3.41 14.34
CA ASP A 156 8.21 4.10 15.28
C ASP A 156 6.74 3.92 14.85
N TYR A 157 6.18 2.79 15.22
CA TYR A 157 4.77 2.47 15.02
C TYR A 157 4.24 1.61 16.16
N THR A 158 2.93 1.65 16.36
CA THR A 158 2.20 0.78 17.29
C THR A 158 1.29 -0.14 16.49
N LEU A 159 1.38 -1.45 16.73
CA LEU A 159 0.44 -2.42 16.21
C LEU A 159 -0.66 -2.63 17.25
N LYS A 160 -1.83 -2.05 17.01
CA LYS A 160 -3.03 -2.24 17.83
C LYS A 160 -3.75 -3.49 17.39
N VAL A 161 -4.20 -4.30 18.34
CA VAL A 161 -4.96 -5.54 18.11
C VAL A 161 -6.19 -5.58 18.99
N ASN A 162 -7.27 -6.19 18.48
CA ASN A 162 -8.49 -6.47 19.23
C ASN A 162 -9.12 -7.76 18.72
N HIS A 163 -10.10 -8.30 19.44
CA HIS A 163 -10.90 -9.44 19.00
C HIS A 163 -12.38 -9.09 19.12
N LEU A 164 -13.13 -9.19 18.01
CA LEU A 164 -14.53 -8.80 17.93
C LEU A 164 -15.48 -9.97 18.27
N GLY A 165 -14.94 -11.16 18.52
CA GLY A 165 -15.74 -12.35 18.74
C GLY A 165 -16.46 -12.84 17.48
N ASP A 166 -17.43 -13.73 17.68
CA ASP A 166 -18.35 -14.18 16.67
C ASP A 166 -19.55 -13.23 16.52
N GLU A 167 -20.49 -13.55 15.65
CA GLU A 167 -21.68 -12.72 15.42
C GLU A 167 -22.54 -12.56 16.69
N GLN A 168 -22.64 -13.60 17.53
CA GLN A 168 -23.38 -13.51 18.77
C GLN A 168 -22.73 -12.58 19.79
N ALA A 169 -21.40 -12.62 19.90
CA ALA A 169 -20.62 -11.70 20.71
C ALA A 169 -20.81 -10.24 20.26
N LYS A 170 -20.75 -9.98 18.96
CA LYS A 170 -21.00 -8.66 18.39
C LYS A 170 -22.41 -8.16 18.67
N GLU A 171 -23.42 -9.01 18.51
CA GLU A 171 -24.81 -8.66 18.79
C GLU A 171 -25.02 -8.31 20.27
N ASN A 172 -24.49 -9.14 21.18
CA ASN A 172 -24.57 -8.92 22.62
C ASN A 172 -23.85 -7.63 23.04
N PHE A 173 -22.64 -7.42 22.53
CA PHE A 173 -21.90 -6.19 22.73
C PHE A 173 -22.65 -4.96 22.21
N SER A 174 -23.20 -5.03 21.00
CA SER A 174 -23.97 -3.95 20.39
C SER A 174 -25.18 -3.58 21.27
N LYS A 175 -25.93 -4.57 21.75
CA LYS A 175 -27.05 -4.34 22.68
C LYS A 175 -26.62 -3.66 23.98
N ALA A 176 -25.52 -4.10 24.57
CA ALA A 176 -24.96 -3.51 25.76
C ALA A 176 -24.49 -2.09 25.55
N LEU A 177 -23.81 -1.81 24.43
CA LEU A 177 -23.34 -0.49 24.06
C LEU A 177 -24.51 0.48 23.82
N VAL A 178 -25.57 0.04 23.13
CA VAL A 178 -26.80 0.83 22.94
C VAL A 178 -27.46 1.12 24.28
N SER A 179 -27.60 0.13 25.16
CA SER A 179 -28.18 0.33 26.49
C SER A 179 -27.38 1.32 27.33
N PHE A 180 -26.06 1.29 27.21
CA PHE A 180 -25.15 2.20 27.91
C PHE A 180 -25.26 3.65 27.37
N LEU A 181 -25.27 3.82 26.03
CA LEU A 181 -25.26 5.14 25.42
C LEU A 181 -26.63 5.80 25.30
N LYS A 182 -27.71 5.04 25.30
CA LYS A 182 -29.09 5.57 25.15
C LYS A 182 -29.47 6.66 26.15
N PRO A 183 -29.11 6.57 27.45
CA PRO A 183 -29.36 7.66 28.41
C PRO A 183 -28.58 8.95 28.13
N HIS A 184 -27.51 8.87 27.34
CA HIS A 184 -26.58 9.95 27.00
C HIS A 184 -26.67 10.38 25.53
N ILE A 185 -27.81 10.10 24.87
CA ILE A 185 -27.95 10.34 23.43
C ILE A 185 -27.74 11.79 23.05
N ASP A 186 -28.21 12.72 23.91
CA ASP A 186 -28.10 14.17 23.68
C ASP A 186 -26.65 14.69 23.86
N ASP A 187 -25.79 13.93 24.53
CA ASP A 187 -24.36 14.25 24.72
C ASP A 187 -23.51 13.73 23.57
N LEU A 188 -24.07 12.82 22.73
CA LEU A 188 -23.39 12.30 21.54
C LEU A 188 -23.42 13.33 20.41
N HIS A 189 -22.35 13.37 19.62
CA HIS A 189 -22.34 14.12 18.37
C HIS A 189 -23.39 13.56 17.39
N GLU A 190 -24.03 14.43 16.58
CA GLU A 190 -25.13 14.06 15.66
C GLU A 190 -24.84 12.83 14.79
N LYS A 191 -23.61 12.69 14.29
CA LYS A 191 -23.19 11.52 13.51
C LYS A 191 -23.22 10.24 14.34
N ASP A 192 -22.88 10.31 15.61
CA ASP A 192 -22.85 9.16 16.50
C ASP A 192 -24.23 8.81 17.02
N GLN A 193 -25.12 9.80 17.16
CA GLN A 193 -26.57 9.54 17.42
C GLN A 193 -27.19 8.72 16.29
N SER A 194 -26.88 9.05 15.02
CA SER A 194 -27.38 8.27 13.87
C SER A 194 -26.81 6.85 13.84
N ARG A 195 -25.54 6.68 14.21
CA ARG A 195 -24.86 5.38 14.29
C ARG A 195 -25.42 4.51 15.40
N LEU A 196 -25.89 5.09 16.51
CA LEU A 196 -26.48 4.34 17.61
C LEU A 196 -27.65 3.45 17.17
N ASN A 197 -28.40 3.89 16.17
CA ASN A 197 -29.56 3.17 15.62
C ASN A 197 -29.20 2.27 14.43
N SER A 198 -28.15 2.58 13.69
CA SER A 198 -27.80 1.87 12.45
C SER A 198 -26.64 0.88 12.62
N ASN A 199 -25.56 1.30 13.26
CA ASN A 199 -24.36 0.48 13.52
C ASN A 199 -23.64 0.97 14.77
N PRO A 200 -24.11 0.60 15.99
CA PRO A 200 -23.57 1.10 17.26
C PRO A 200 -22.08 0.86 17.45
N ILE A 201 -21.56 -0.27 16.97
CA ILE A 201 -20.15 -0.63 17.10
C ILE A 201 -19.23 0.43 16.48
N ARG A 202 -19.67 1.11 15.41
CA ARG A 202 -18.94 2.19 14.76
C ARG A 202 -18.77 3.45 15.61
N ILE A 203 -19.49 3.57 16.71
CA ILE A 203 -19.32 4.68 17.65
C ILE A 203 -17.96 4.59 18.34
N LEU A 204 -17.40 3.39 18.50
CA LEU A 204 -16.05 3.19 19.08
C LEU A 204 -14.95 3.88 18.26
N ASP A 205 -15.13 4.05 16.95
CA ASP A 205 -14.21 4.78 16.06
C ASP A 205 -14.53 6.29 15.98
N SER A 206 -15.36 6.81 16.88
CA SER A 206 -15.68 8.25 16.87
C SER A 206 -14.43 9.08 17.18
N LYS A 207 -14.24 10.15 16.40
CA LYS A 207 -13.17 11.13 16.62
C LYS A 207 -13.64 12.30 17.47
N GLU A 208 -14.92 12.36 17.78
CA GLU A 208 -15.54 13.45 18.54
C GLU A 208 -15.22 13.33 20.03
N GLN A 209 -14.74 14.44 20.62
CA GLN A 209 -14.25 14.45 22.00
C GLN A 209 -15.34 14.11 23.02
N SER A 210 -16.57 14.59 22.84
CA SER A 210 -17.71 14.29 23.71
C SER A 210 -18.00 12.79 23.74
N THR A 211 -18.07 12.16 22.55
CA THR A 211 -18.28 10.72 22.43
C THR A 211 -17.14 9.92 23.06
N LYS A 212 -15.87 10.32 22.84
CA LYS A 212 -14.70 9.66 23.45
C LYS A 212 -14.73 9.70 24.98
N ILE A 213 -15.22 10.79 25.59
CA ILE A 213 -15.34 10.87 27.05
C ILE A 213 -16.35 9.86 27.56
N LEU A 214 -17.52 9.74 26.91
CA LEU A 214 -18.55 8.76 27.26
C LEU A 214 -18.05 7.32 27.12
N LEU A 215 -17.33 7.03 26.04
CA LEU A 215 -16.80 5.69 25.78
C LEU A 215 -15.78 5.18 26.80
N LYS A 216 -15.20 6.04 27.65
CA LYS A 216 -14.31 5.58 28.74
C LYS A 216 -15.00 4.66 29.74
N GLY A 217 -16.32 4.79 29.92
CA GLY A 217 -17.12 3.92 30.80
C GLY A 217 -17.91 2.84 30.06
N ALA A 218 -17.76 2.74 28.72
CA ALA A 218 -18.53 1.81 27.91
C ALA A 218 -18.13 0.35 28.17
N PRO A 219 -19.03 -0.62 27.91
CA PRO A 219 -18.69 -2.04 27.91
C PRO A 219 -17.56 -2.31 26.93
N ARG A 220 -16.79 -3.36 27.18
CA ARG A 220 -15.64 -3.74 26.36
C ARG A 220 -15.92 -5.05 25.63
N PHE A 221 -15.42 -5.22 24.41
CA PHE A 221 -15.59 -6.46 23.66
C PHE A 221 -15.13 -7.70 24.41
N GLN A 222 -14.06 -7.61 25.17
CA GLN A 222 -13.52 -8.73 25.96
C GLN A 222 -14.52 -9.33 26.96
N ASP A 223 -15.55 -8.58 27.39
CA ASP A 223 -16.55 -9.04 28.32
C ASP A 223 -17.62 -9.92 27.62
N PHE A 224 -17.62 -9.97 26.29
CA PHE A 224 -18.61 -10.65 25.46
C PHE A 224 -18.00 -11.77 24.61
N ILE A 225 -16.69 -11.79 24.42
CA ILE A 225 -16.00 -12.84 23.65
C ILE A 225 -15.67 -14.04 24.56
N SER A 226 -15.43 -15.20 23.94
CA SER A 226 -15.09 -16.42 24.68
C SER A 226 -13.78 -16.30 25.42
N GLU A 227 -13.59 -17.11 26.46
CA GLU A 227 -12.32 -17.21 27.19
C GLU A 227 -11.17 -17.66 26.25
N SER A 228 -11.48 -18.56 25.30
CA SER A 228 -10.51 -19.00 24.28
C SER A 228 -10.06 -17.85 23.38
N SER A 229 -10.97 -16.98 22.94
CA SER A 229 -10.64 -15.79 22.14
C SER A 229 -9.82 -14.77 22.92
N ASN A 230 -10.16 -14.54 24.20
CA ASN A 230 -9.35 -13.68 25.08
C ASN A 230 -7.93 -14.23 25.25
N LYS A 231 -7.80 -15.53 25.50
CA LYS A 231 -6.50 -16.21 25.63
C LYS A 231 -5.70 -16.18 24.33
N PHE A 232 -6.37 -16.36 23.17
CA PHE A 232 -5.74 -16.24 21.86
C PHE A 232 -5.17 -14.86 21.64
N LEU A 233 -5.95 -13.81 21.91
CA LEU A 233 -5.51 -12.40 21.77
C LEU A 233 -4.29 -12.11 22.66
N GLN A 234 -4.29 -12.59 23.90
CA GLN A 234 -3.17 -12.44 24.83
C GLN A 234 -1.92 -13.18 24.34
N ASN A 235 -2.06 -14.45 23.93
CA ASN A 235 -0.96 -15.25 23.41
C ASN A 235 -0.33 -14.62 22.16
N LEU A 236 -1.17 -14.09 21.24
CA LEU A 236 -0.70 -13.40 20.07
C LEU A 236 0.13 -12.15 20.44
N THR A 237 -0.37 -11.35 21.37
CA THR A 237 0.33 -10.16 21.85
C THR A 237 1.66 -10.52 22.51
N ASP A 238 1.66 -11.54 23.37
CA ASP A 238 2.87 -12.01 24.04
C ASP A 238 3.94 -12.55 23.10
N ALA A 239 3.52 -13.15 21.98
CA ALA A 239 4.45 -13.69 20.97
C ALA A 239 5.24 -12.60 20.22
N PHE A 240 4.70 -11.39 20.14
CA PHE A 240 5.30 -10.32 19.34
C PHE A 240 5.80 -9.11 20.13
N LYS A 241 5.58 -9.04 21.44
CA LYS A 241 5.97 -7.90 22.29
C LYS A 241 7.46 -7.52 22.24
N ASP A 242 8.34 -8.50 21.98
CA ASP A 242 9.77 -8.28 21.86
C ASP A 242 10.21 -7.90 20.42
N GLN A 243 9.30 -7.97 19.45
CA GLN A 243 9.57 -7.71 18.03
C GLN A 243 9.03 -6.36 17.54
N CYS A 244 7.93 -5.89 18.14
CA CYS A 244 7.32 -4.59 17.84
C CYS A 244 6.51 -4.08 19.04
N ASN A 245 6.14 -2.80 19.01
CA ASN A 245 5.20 -2.24 19.97
C ASN A 245 3.78 -2.71 19.62
N ILE A 246 3.36 -3.85 20.18
CA ILE A 246 2.02 -4.42 20.02
C ILE A 246 1.18 -4.18 21.27
N GLN A 247 -0.08 -3.74 21.09
CA GLN A 247 -0.97 -3.37 22.18
C GLN A 247 -2.40 -3.86 21.92
N ILE A 248 -3.05 -4.38 22.95
CA ILE A 248 -4.50 -4.66 22.90
C ILE A 248 -5.24 -3.32 23.07
N ASP A 249 -6.04 -2.97 22.05
CA ASP A 249 -6.90 -1.79 22.07
C ASP A 249 -8.37 -2.23 21.96
N HIS A 250 -9.07 -2.30 23.08
CA HIS A 250 -10.46 -2.77 23.17
C HIS A 250 -11.46 -1.85 22.43
N THR A 251 -11.04 -0.67 22.00
CA THR A 251 -11.86 0.24 21.19
C THR A 251 -11.61 0.07 19.71
N LEU A 252 -10.58 -0.70 19.32
CA LEU A 252 -10.24 -0.91 17.92
C LEU A 252 -11.37 -1.67 17.22
N VAL A 253 -12.00 -1.02 16.28
CA VAL A 253 -12.93 -1.59 15.30
C VAL A 253 -12.51 -1.15 13.90
N ARG A 254 -13.04 -1.81 12.87
CA ARG A 254 -12.66 -1.50 11.49
C ARG A 254 -13.79 -0.79 10.75
N GLY A 255 -13.40 0.00 9.75
CA GLY A 255 -14.32 0.77 8.93
C GLY A 255 -15.19 -0.05 7.95
N LEU A 256 -15.15 -1.38 7.99
CA LEU A 256 -15.89 -2.30 7.13
C LEU A 256 -16.60 -3.32 8.01
N ASP A 257 -17.87 -3.62 7.69
CA ASP A 257 -18.74 -4.40 8.59
C ASP A 257 -18.49 -5.92 8.52
N TYR A 258 -17.76 -6.40 7.54
CA TYR A 258 -17.49 -7.81 7.35
C TYR A 258 -16.50 -8.42 8.37
N TYR A 259 -15.75 -7.62 9.13
CA TYR A 259 -14.77 -8.14 10.08
C TYR A 259 -15.42 -8.91 11.23
N SER A 260 -14.82 -10.06 11.57
CA SER A 260 -15.13 -10.93 12.71
C SER A 260 -13.82 -11.43 13.33
N GLY A 261 -13.86 -11.97 14.55
CA GLY A 261 -12.63 -12.46 15.19
C GLY A 261 -11.59 -11.34 15.39
N ILE A 262 -10.32 -11.63 15.10
CA ILE A 262 -9.24 -10.66 15.29
C ILE A 262 -9.30 -9.52 14.29
N VAL A 263 -8.97 -8.32 14.78
CA VAL A 263 -8.70 -7.12 13.98
C VAL A 263 -7.40 -6.47 14.43
N PHE A 264 -6.68 -5.85 13.51
CA PHE A 264 -5.43 -5.17 13.82
C PHE A 264 -5.21 -3.93 12.95
N GLU A 265 -4.41 -3.00 13.46
CA GLU A 265 -4.09 -1.74 12.79
C GLU A 265 -2.69 -1.27 13.18
N ALA A 266 -1.86 -0.94 12.19
CA ALA A 266 -0.58 -0.28 12.45
C ALA A 266 -0.74 1.23 12.32
N VAL A 267 -0.38 1.94 13.38
CA VAL A 267 -0.51 3.39 13.50
C VAL A 267 0.85 4.03 13.78
N SER A 268 1.06 5.26 13.27
CA SER A 268 2.23 6.08 13.60
C SER A 268 1.81 7.52 13.88
N GLU A 269 2.33 8.10 14.96
CA GLU A 269 2.07 9.49 15.33
C GLU A 269 2.58 10.49 14.28
N ASP A 270 3.60 10.13 13.52
CA ASP A 270 4.16 10.96 12.44
C ASP A 270 3.17 11.25 11.32
N LEU A 271 2.11 10.45 11.18
CA LEU A 271 1.03 10.68 10.21
C LEU A 271 -0.05 11.66 10.71
N GLY A 272 0.00 12.06 11.98
CA GLY A 272 -0.94 13.00 12.58
C GLY A 272 -2.36 12.42 12.73
N ALA A 273 -3.40 13.19 12.37
CA ALA A 273 -4.80 12.82 12.63
C ALA A 273 -5.29 11.57 11.86
N GLN A 274 -4.58 11.11 10.86
CA GLN A 274 -4.84 9.90 10.06
C GLN A 274 -3.68 8.92 10.27
N ASP A 275 -3.48 8.51 11.51
CA ASP A 275 -2.35 7.77 12.03
C ASP A 275 -2.21 6.33 11.51
N ALA A 276 -3.32 5.71 11.07
CA ALA A 276 -3.32 4.35 10.54
C ALA A 276 -2.82 4.27 9.10
N PHE A 277 -1.80 3.46 8.83
CA PHE A 277 -1.27 3.22 7.49
C PHE A 277 -1.50 1.78 6.98
N LEU A 278 -1.80 0.86 7.89
CA LEU A 278 -2.13 -0.53 7.59
C LEU A 278 -3.27 -0.97 8.50
N GLY A 279 -4.18 -1.78 7.98
CA GLY A 279 -5.21 -2.36 8.82
C GLY A 279 -5.85 -3.58 8.20
N GLY A 280 -6.24 -4.52 9.07
CA GLY A 280 -6.75 -5.80 8.68
C GLY A 280 -7.53 -6.52 9.77
N GLY A 281 -7.76 -7.81 9.52
CA GLY A 281 -8.46 -8.71 10.43
C GLY A 281 -9.11 -9.88 9.70
N ARG A 282 -9.83 -10.70 10.46
CA ARG A 282 -10.57 -11.88 9.99
C ARG A 282 -11.97 -11.50 9.49
N TYR A 283 -12.44 -12.18 8.45
CA TYR A 283 -13.73 -11.89 7.79
C TYR A 283 -14.36 -13.16 7.17
N ASP A 284 -14.52 -14.20 7.96
CA ASP A 284 -14.93 -15.55 7.54
C ASP A 284 -16.32 -15.61 6.86
N ASN A 285 -17.21 -14.66 7.17
CA ASN A 285 -18.57 -14.63 6.64
C ASN A 285 -18.70 -13.93 5.27
N LEU A 286 -17.64 -13.25 4.80
CA LEU A 286 -17.72 -12.43 3.59
C LEU A 286 -18.07 -13.25 2.35
N SER A 287 -17.51 -14.45 2.20
CA SER A 287 -17.82 -15.33 1.07
C SER A 287 -19.32 -15.69 1.03
N GLN A 288 -19.90 -16.05 2.17
CA GLN A 288 -21.35 -16.33 2.25
C GLN A 288 -22.21 -15.10 1.94
N GLN A 289 -21.84 -13.93 2.43
CA GLN A 289 -22.55 -12.67 2.14
C GLN A 289 -22.55 -12.35 0.65
N LEU A 290 -21.52 -12.77 -0.07
CA LEU A 290 -21.39 -12.62 -1.52
C LEU A 290 -22.01 -13.78 -2.32
N GLY A 291 -22.66 -14.74 -1.65
CA GLY A 291 -23.35 -15.87 -2.31
C GLY A 291 -22.45 -17.08 -2.56
N GLY A 292 -21.24 -17.11 -2.03
CA GLY A 292 -20.35 -18.27 -2.04
C GLY A 292 -20.58 -19.22 -0.85
N LYS A 293 -19.71 -20.22 -0.72
CA LYS A 293 -19.66 -21.09 0.44
C LYS A 293 -18.93 -20.38 1.59
N GLN A 294 -19.15 -20.84 2.81
CA GLN A 294 -18.38 -20.38 3.96
C GLN A 294 -16.89 -20.65 3.73
N MET A 295 -16.06 -19.67 4.02
CA MET A 295 -14.62 -19.74 3.82
C MET A 295 -13.93 -18.91 4.89
N HIS A 296 -13.01 -19.53 5.62
CA HIS A 296 -12.15 -18.79 6.54
C HIS A 296 -11.28 -17.80 5.78
N ALA A 297 -11.22 -16.58 6.25
CA ALA A 297 -10.49 -15.51 5.56
C ALA A 297 -9.93 -14.48 6.53
N ILE A 298 -8.67 -14.12 6.33
CA ILE A 298 -8.00 -13.06 7.06
C ILE A 298 -7.07 -12.30 6.12
N GLY A 299 -6.99 -10.98 6.28
CA GLY A 299 -6.11 -10.17 5.44
C GLY A 299 -5.86 -8.79 6.00
N PHE A 300 -5.06 -8.03 5.29
CA PHE A 300 -4.83 -6.62 5.60
C PHE A 300 -4.63 -5.80 4.32
N ALA A 301 -4.82 -4.50 4.43
CA ALA A 301 -4.49 -3.55 3.38
C ALA A 301 -3.63 -2.40 3.91
N ILE A 302 -2.68 -1.97 3.09
CA ILE A 302 -1.77 -0.85 3.31
C ILE A 302 -2.24 0.31 2.43
N GLY A 303 -2.39 1.50 3.01
CA GLY A 303 -2.55 2.73 2.24
C GLY A 303 -1.18 3.21 1.76
N VAL A 304 -0.92 3.10 0.45
CA VAL A 304 0.43 3.32 -0.11
C VAL A 304 0.90 4.76 0.11
N GLU A 305 0.06 5.75 -0.14
CA GLU A 305 0.41 7.15 0.05
C GLU A 305 0.76 7.46 1.51
N ARG A 306 0.09 6.81 2.47
CA ARG A 306 0.37 7.01 3.90
C ARG A 306 1.69 6.38 4.33
N ILE A 307 1.91 5.12 3.97
CA ILE A 307 3.14 4.43 4.38
C ILE A 307 4.38 5.04 3.70
N LEU A 308 4.21 5.59 2.49
CA LEU A 308 5.28 6.33 1.83
C LEU A 308 5.67 7.60 2.58
N GLU A 309 4.79 8.26 3.32
CA GLU A 309 5.20 9.39 4.18
C GLU A 309 6.20 8.96 5.26
N LEU A 310 6.08 7.73 5.77
CA LEU A 310 6.98 7.14 6.77
C LEU A 310 8.25 6.51 6.16
N PHE A 311 8.22 6.19 4.86
CA PHE A 311 9.32 5.49 4.20
C PHE A 311 10.52 6.41 4.01
N ASN A 312 11.60 6.16 4.75
CA ASN A 312 12.85 6.92 4.64
C ASN A 312 13.77 6.32 3.56
N THR A 313 14.14 7.16 2.60
CA THR A 313 14.96 6.79 1.44
C THR A 313 16.44 7.14 1.59
N GLN A 314 16.88 7.60 2.76
CA GLN A 314 18.29 8.06 2.97
C GLN A 314 19.36 6.97 2.76
N ASN A 315 18.99 5.70 2.77
CA ASN A 315 19.90 4.56 2.58
C ASN A 315 19.68 3.80 1.26
N ILE A 316 19.15 4.48 0.23
CA ILE A 316 18.97 3.83 -1.06
C ILE A 316 20.32 3.84 -1.79
N GLU A 317 20.80 2.66 -2.21
CA GLU A 317 21.83 2.56 -3.24
C GLU A 317 21.35 3.31 -4.48
N GLN A 318 21.88 4.49 -4.71
CA GLN A 318 21.55 5.26 -5.91
C GLN A 318 22.08 4.51 -7.12
N SER A 319 21.21 4.22 -8.08
CA SER A 319 21.63 3.71 -9.37
C SER A 319 22.66 4.64 -9.99
N LEU A 320 23.74 4.09 -10.55
CA LEU A 320 24.78 4.86 -11.20
C LEU A 320 24.20 5.52 -12.46
N LYS A 321 23.97 6.84 -12.39
CA LYS A 321 23.41 7.59 -13.51
C LYS A 321 24.52 8.16 -14.39
N VAL A 322 24.58 7.69 -15.64
CA VAL A 322 25.66 8.00 -16.58
C VAL A 322 25.09 8.72 -17.80
N GLY A 323 25.62 9.90 -18.09
CA GLY A 323 25.30 10.65 -19.32
C GLY A 323 26.05 10.04 -20.51
N PHE A 324 25.33 9.63 -21.56
CA PHE A 324 25.93 9.16 -22.80
C PHE A 324 25.88 10.27 -23.84
N ILE A 325 27.06 10.81 -24.16
CA ILE A 325 27.24 12.00 -25.01
C ILE A 325 28.02 11.63 -26.25
N VAL A 326 27.42 11.89 -27.41
CA VAL A 326 28.06 11.68 -28.69
C VAL A 326 28.26 13.03 -29.38
N THR A 327 29.48 13.33 -29.86
CA THR A 327 29.84 14.57 -30.56
C THR A 327 30.33 14.29 -31.99
N GLY A 328 29.99 15.17 -32.93
CA GLY A 328 30.31 15.02 -34.35
C GLY A 328 29.21 14.30 -35.15
N ASP A 329 29.38 14.27 -36.48
CA ASP A 329 28.39 13.68 -37.42
C ASP A 329 28.40 12.15 -37.45
N GLN A 330 29.09 11.54 -36.53
CA GLN A 330 29.44 10.13 -36.54
C GLN A 330 28.60 9.32 -35.54
N ILE A 331 27.87 8.55 -35.95
CA ILE A 331 27.64 7.11 -36.21
C ILE A 331 26.65 6.51 -35.23
N PRO A 332 25.40 6.42 -35.64
CA PRO A 332 24.38 5.71 -34.85
C PRO A 332 24.75 4.25 -34.56
N GLN A 333 25.45 3.56 -35.48
CA GLN A 333 25.68 2.11 -35.35
C GLN A 333 26.72 1.72 -34.29
N LYS A 334 27.89 2.37 -34.27
CA LYS A 334 28.94 2.06 -33.26
C LYS A 334 28.54 2.54 -31.88
N THR A 335 28.01 3.76 -31.78
CA THR A 335 27.59 4.33 -30.51
C THR A 335 26.38 3.61 -29.90
N SER A 336 25.43 3.12 -30.72
CA SER A 336 24.32 2.31 -30.25
C SER A 336 24.78 0.96 -29.70
N LYS A 337 25.81 0.34 -30.31
CA LYS A 337 26.41 -0.88 -29.79
C LYS A 337 27.06 -0.64 -28.41
N ILE A 338 27.87 0.41 -28.29
CA ILE A 338 28.51 0.78 -27.00
C ILE A 338 27.43 1.03 -25.93
N ALA A 339 26.40 1.81 -26.26
CA ALA A 339 25.31 2.10 -25.33
C ALA A 339 24.56 0.83 -24.90
N LYS A 340 24.38 -0.14 -25.83
CA LYS A 340 23.81 -1.47 -25.51
C LYS A 340 24.72 -2.24 -24.56
N ASP A 341 26.02 -2.35 -24.91
CA ASP A 341 26.99 -3.12 -24.12
C ASP A 341 27.08 -2.60 -22.67
N LEU A 342 27.08 -1.26 -22.49
CA LEU A 342 27.06 -0.65 -21.17
C LEU A 342 25.77 -0.97 -20.38
N ARG A 343 24.58 -0.94 -21.01
CA ARG A 343 23.31 -1.28 -20.35
C ARG A 343 23.20 -2.75 -19.96
N VAL A 344 23.82 -3.63 -20.75
CA VAL A 344 23.81 -5.07 -20.49
C VAL A 344 24.82 -5.46 -19.42
N ALA A 345 25.96 -4.73 -19.33
CA ALA A 345 27.03 -5.04 -18.39
C ALA A 345 26.57 -4.95 -16.91
N ASN A 346 25.70 -3.99 -16.58
CA ASN A 346 25.17 -3.86 -15.24
C ASN A 346 23.75 -3.27 -15.26
N ASN A 347 22.78 -3.99 -14.71
CA ASN A 347 21.39 -3.57 -14.62
C ASN A 347 21.13 -2.40 -13.63
N LYS A 348 22.13 -2.05 -12.80
CA LYS A 348 22.07 -0.90 -11.88
C LYS A 348 22.45 0.41 -12.55
N ILE A 349 22.91 0.40 -13.82
CA ILE A 349 23.25 1.61 -14.55
C ILE A 349 22.04 2.20 -15.25
N ILE A 350 21.85 3.51 -15.06
CA ILE A 350 20.92 4.31 -15.84
C ILE A 350 21.73 5.09 -16.86
N LEU A 351 21.78 4.61 -18.11
CA LEU A 351 22.46 5.31 -19.20
C LEU A 351 21.50 6.29 -19.89
N GLN A 352 21.68 7.57 -19.62
CA GLN A 352 20.89 8.64 -20.22
C GLN A 352 21.54 9.17 -21.49
N THR A 353 20.94 8.92 -22.64
CA THR A 353 21.43 9.44 -23.93
C THR A 353 20.91 10.85 -24.17
N PHE A 354 21.81 11.78 -24.52
CA PHE A 354 21.45 13.15 -24.88
C PHE A 354 21.29 13.25 -26.41
N LEU A 355 20.06 13.38 -26.88
CA LEU A 355 19.68 13.36 -28.29
C LEU A 355 19.74 14.74 -28.97
N SER A 356 20.41 15.72 -28.37
CA SER A 356 20.44 17.09 -28.94
C SER A 356 21.77 17.39 -29.61
N ASN A 357 21.72 18.03 -30.80
CA ASN A 357 22.87 18.55 -31.56
C ASN A 357 23.46 19.80 -30.90
N GLY A 358 23.91 19.69 -29.64
CA GLY A 358 24.53 20.80 -28.92
C GLY A 358 26.05 20.63 -28.79
N SER A 359 26.76 21.72 -28.46
CA SER A 359 28.19 21.60 -28.12
C SER A 359 28.39 20.65 -26.94
N LEU A 360 29.56 20.00 -26.86
CA LEU A 360 29.96 19.12 -25.75
C LEU A 360 29.70 19.77 -24.40
N LYS A 361 30.10 21.06 -24.25
CA LYS A 361 29.85 21.83 -23.03
C LYS A 361 28.36 21.92 -22.65
N SER A 362 27.49 22.11 -23.64
CA SER A 362 26.05 22.18 -23.42
C SER A 362 25.49 20.83 -23.01
N GLN A 363 25.95 19.74 -23.62
CA GLN A 363 25.49 18.38 -23.29
C GLN A 363 25.98 17.96 -21.89
N LEU A 364 27.22 18.23 -21.52
CA LEU A 364 27.76 18.00 -20.16
C LEU A 364 26.97 18.77 -19.10
N ARG A 365 26.61 20.04 -19.38
CA ARG A 365 25.79 20.83 -18.47
C ARG A 365 24.38 20.24 -18.30
N LYS A 366 23.80 19.72 -19.37
CA LYS A 366 22.48 19.01 -19.30
C LYS A 366 22.60 17.72 -18.52
N ALA A 367 23.67 16.92 -18.72
CA ALA A 367 23.91 15.68 -18.01
C ALA A 367 24.04 15.94 -16.49
N ASN A 368 24.83 16.93 -16.10
CA ASN A 368 24.97 17.33 -14.69
C ASN A 368 23.61 17.80 -14.11
N LYS A 369 22.88 18.66 -14.83
CA LYS A 369 21.56 19.14 -14.39
C LYS A 369 20.52 18.00 -14.27
N SER A 370 20.69 16.92 -15.05
CA SER A 370 19.84 15.72 -14.98
C SER A 370 20.24 14.74 -13.86
N GLY A 371 21.24 15.11 -13.03
CA GLY A 371 21.72 14.28 -11.93
C GLY A 371 22.60 13.11 -12.37
N CYS A 372 23.23 13.17 -13.56
CA CYS A 372 24.23 12.17 -13.93
C CYS A 372 25.48 12.34 -13.07
N ASN A 373 25.95 11.23 -12.50
CA ASN A 373 27.18 11.18 -11.70
C ASN A 373 28.42 11.23 -12.60
N PHE A 374 28.33 10.59 -13.77
CA PHE A 374 29.40 10.45 -14.74
C PHE A 374 28.92 10.72 -16.16
N ALA A 375 29.87 10.89 -17.09
CA ALA A 375 29.59 10.96 -18.52
C ALA A 375 30.52 10.04 -19.30
N VAL A 376 29.95 9.29 -20.24
CA VAL A 376 30.66 8.63 -21.33
C VAL A 376 30.58 9.52 -22.55
N ILE A 377 31.70 9.96 -23.05
CA ILE A 377 31.81 10.86 -24.20
C ILE A 377 32.49 10.14 -25.36
N ILE A 378 31.89 10.22 -26.54
CA ILE A 378 32.41 9.63 -27.78
C ILE A 378 32.48 10.72 -28.83
N GLY A 379 33.68 11.06 -29.23
CA GLY A 379 33.96 11.92 -30.38
C GLY A 379 34.48 11.09 -31.57
N GLU A 380 34.93 11.79 -32.62
CA GLU A 380 35.45 11.14 -33.82
C GLU A 380 36.74 10.32 -33.57
N GLN A 381 37.62 10.79 -32.72
CA GLN A 381 38.88 10.10 -32.39
C GLN A 381 38.60 8.86 -31.56
N GLU A 382 37.78 9.00 -30.53
CA GLU A 382 37.36 7.88 -29.66
C GLU A 382 36.66 6.80 -30.47
N SER A 383 35.77 7.19 -31.37
CA SER A 383 35.07 6.27 -32.25
C SER A 383 36.01 5.52 -33.19
N LYS A 384 37.05 6.18 -33.74
CA LYS A 384 38.04 5.55 -34.61
C LYS A 384 38.90 4.54 -33.84
N ASN A 385 39.29 4.87 -32.62
CA ASN A 385 40.18 4.08 -31.76
C ASN A 385 39.45 3.03 -30.91
N ASN A 386 38.10 2.93 -31.03
CA ASN A 386 37.27 2.08 -30.21
C ASN A 386 37.40 2.36 -28.70
N GLN A 387 37.52 3.64 -28.34
CA GLN A 387 37.70 4.18 -27.01
C GLN A 387 36.51 5.05 -26.62
N VAL A 388 36.44 5.41 -25.35
CA VAL A 388 35.46 6.36 -24.79
C VAL A 388 36.20 7.25 -23.76
N ILE A 389 35.73 8.46 -23.56
CA ILE A 389 36.17 9.31 -22.46
C ILE A 389 35.19 9.09 -21.31
N TRP A 390 35.70 8.63 -20.16
CA TRP A 390 34.98 8.58 -18.90
C TRP A 390 35.22 9.82 -18.10
N LYS A 391 34.21 10.51 -17.61
CA LYS A 391 34.32 11.75 -16.86
C LYS A 391 33.43 11.78 -15.63
N ASP A 392 33.98 12.06 -14.45
CA ASP A 392 33.23 12.36 -13.23
C ASP A 392 32.61 13.77 -13.34
N LEU A 393 31.30 13.88 -13.08
CA LEU A 393 30.56 15.14 -13.13
C LEU A 393 30.31 15.76 -11.75
N ARG A 394 30.54 15.01 -10.67
CA ARG A 394 30.28 15.45 -9.28
C ARG A 394 31.34 16.41 -8.78
N GLU A 395 32.60 16.21 -9.20
CA GLU A 395 33.73 17.06 -8.86
C GLU A 395 34.31 17.68 -10.14
N LYS A 396 35.23 18.61 -10.03
CA LYS A 396 36.02 19.07 -11.20
C LYS A 396 36.97 17.96 -11.64
N GLY A 397 36.38 16.83 -11.97
CA GLY A 397 36.97 15.54 -12.00
C GLY A 397 37.86 15.32 -13.23
N GLU A 398 38.78 14.41 -13.04
CA GLU A 398 39.67 13.84 -14.03
C GLU A 398 38.83 13.14 -15.11
N GLN A 399 39.32 13.21 -16.32
CA GLN A 399 38.78 12.43 -17.43
C GLN A 399 39.80 11.39 -17.85
N GLU A 400 39.32 10.19 -18.13
CA GLU A 400 40.16 9.09 -18.58
C GLU A 400 39.71 8.60 -19.96
N ILE A 401 40.66 8.19 -20.77
CA ILE A 401 40.41 7.59 -22.07
C ILE A 401 40.57 6.09 -21.90
N LEU A 402 39.49 5.34 -22.11
CA LEU A 402 39.41 3.89 -21.85
C LEU A 402 38.83 3.17 -23.06
N SER A 403 39.19 1.90 -23.24
CA SER A 403 38.38 1.03 -24.07
C SER A 403 37.04 0.75 -23.40
N VAL A 404 36.04 0.39 -24.17
CA VAL A 404 34.71 0.04 -23.62
C VAL A 404 34.79 -1.10 -22.60
N GLN A 405 35.71 -2.07 -22.83
CA GLN A 405 35.90 -3.21 -21.92
C GLN A 405 36.56 -2.80 -20.60
N GLU A 406 37.55 -1.90 -20.64
CA GLU A 406 38.17 -1.35 -19.43
C GLU A 406 37.17 -0.54 -18.61
N LEU A 407 36.32 0.29 -19.27
CA LEU A 407 35.25 1.03 -18.61
C LEU A 407 34.29 0.08 -17.90
N ILE A 408 33.85 -0.99 -18.57
CA ILE A 408 32.96 -1.99 -18.00
C ILE A 408 33.59 -2.65 -16.78
N ASN A 409 34.84 -3.07 -16.88
CA ASN A 409 35.50 -3.80 -15.82
C ASN A 409 35.85 -2.93 -14.59
N GLN A 410 36.23 -1.66 -14.81
CA GLN A 410 36.73 -0.80 -13.74
C GLN A 410 35.64 0.02 -13.03
N TYR A 411 34.60 0.41 -13.75
CA TYR A 411 33.64 1.41 -13.24
C TYR A 411 32.18 0.92 -13.26
N ILE A 412 31.88 -0.13 -14.01
CA ILE A 412 30.50 -0.55 -14.25
C ILE A 412 30.15 -1.83 -13.53
N ASN A 413 31.07 -2.75 -13.36
CA ASN A 413 30.88 -4.04 -12.67
C ASN A 413 31.24 -3.98 -11.16
N LEU A 414 31.47 -2.79 -10.63
CA LEU A 414 31.60 -2.57 -9.19
C LEU A 414 30.18 -2.39 -8.62
#